data_ddd0cb4454b50f70059b4dfbf4f9e8af
#
_entry.id   ddd0cb4454b50f70059b4dfbf4f9e8af
#
_cell.length_a   1.000
_cell.length_b   1.000
_cell.length_c   1.000
_cell.angle_alpha   90.00
_cell.angle_beta   90.00
_cell.angle_gamma   90.00
#
_symmetry.space_group_name_H-M   'P 1'
#
loop_
_entity.id
_entity.type
_entity.pdbx_description
1 polymer ?
#
loop_
_entity_poly.entity_id
_entity_poly.type
_entity_poly.pdbx_seq_one_letter_code
_entity_poly.pdbx_strand_id
1 'polypeptide(L)'
;MQYKSDKNIYLANKIAELVRELRLNKGYSGRKLAYEYGISRSNLNKIENGVIECKIGTLLKICEALGINFSDFAKLLEEKLGKDFTFIDI
;
A
#
# COMPACT_ATOMS: atom_id res chain seq x y z
N MET A 1 -15.61 -18.65 -9.78
CA MET A 1 -14.66 -18.51 -8.71
C MET A 1 -13.44 -17.73 -9.16
N GLN A 2 -13.04 -16.80 -8.36
CA GLN A 2 -11.94 -15.95 -8.71
C GLN A 2 -10.73 -16.27 -7.86
N TYR A 3 -9.61 -16.47 -8.51
CA TYR A 3 -8.34 -16.62 -7.81
C TYR A 3 -7.52 -15.38 -7.98
N LYS A 4 -6.92 -14.92 -6.90
CA LYS A 4 -5.90 -13.90 -7.03
C LYS A 4 -4.68 -14.56 -7.62
N SER A 5 -4.09 -13.94 -8.62
CA SER A 5 -2.83 -14.43 -9.14
C SER A 5 -1.74 -14.23 -8.09
N ASP A 6 -0.71 -15.05 -8.14
CA ASP A 6 0.43 -14.90 -7.23
C ASP A 6 1.05 -13.52 -7.33
N LYS A 7 1.02 -12.93 -8.51
CA LYS A 7 1.57 -11.58 -8.74
C LYS A 7 0.74 -10.51 -8.05
N ASN A 8 -0.58 -10.66 -8.03
CA ASN A 8 -1.45 -9.74 -7.30
C ASN A 8 -1.22 -9.84 -5.79
N ILE A 9 -1.05 -11.05 -5.29
CA ILE A 9 -0.75 -11.27 -3.89
C ILE A 9 0.60 -10.64 -3.53
N TYR A 10 1.59 -10.85 -4.37
CA TYR A 10 2.92 -10.27 -4.17
C TYR A 10 2.85 -8.75 -4.14
N LEU A 11 2.14 -8.14 -5.10
CA LEU A 11 1.97 -6.69 -5.14
C LEU A 11 1.28 -6.17 -3.88
N ALA A 12 0.18 -6.80 -3.49
CA ALA A 12 -0.56 -6.38 -2.30
C ALA A 12 0.31 -6.43 -1.05
N ASN A 13 1.16 -7.47 -0.94
CA ASN A 13 2.06 -7.60 0.19
C ASN A 13 3.15 -6.51 0.18
N LYS A 14 3.66 -6.14 -0.99
CA LYS A 14 4.67 -5.09 -1.07
C LYS A 14 4.09 -3.72 -0.76
N ILE A 15 2.86 -3.46 -1.19
CA ILE A 15 2.15 -2.24 -0.82
C ILE A 15 1.94 -2.22 0.70
N ALA A 16 1.52 -3.35 1.27
CA ALA A 16 1.30 -3.46 2.71
C ALA A 16 2.56 -3.10 3.50
N GLU A 17 3.69 -3.69 3.10
CA GLU A 17 4.97 -3.43 3.75
C GLU A 17 5.33 -1.94 3.67
N LEU A 18 5.19 -1.36 2.50
CA LEU A 18 5.60 0.03 2.28
C LEU A 18 4.72 1.00 3.06
N VAL A 19 3.40 0.81 3.03
CA VAL A 19 2.48 1.66 3.78
C VAL A 19 2.80 1.58 5.28
N ARG A 20 3.02 0.38 5.78
CA ARG A 20 3.33 0.19 7.20
C ARG A 20 4.66 0.85 7.57
N GLU A 21 5.69 0.67 6.75
CA GLU A 21 6.99 1.28 7.01
C GLU A 21 6.91 2.80 7.05
N LEU A 22 6.23 3.39 6.08
CA LEU A 22 6.10 4.84 6.02
C LEU A 22 5.28 5.37 7.20
N ARG A 23 4.23 4.65 7.57
CA ARG A 23 3.41 5.04 8.73
C ARG A 23 4.22 5.00 10.01
N LEU A 24 4.98 3.93 10.22
CA LEU A 24 5.79 3.78 11.43
C LEU A 24 6.91 4.81 11.48
N ASN A 25 7.52 5.10 10.33
CA ASN A 25 8.55 6.13 10.25
C ASN A 25 8.02 7.51 10.62
N LYS A 26 6.75 7.75 10.32
CA LYS A 26 6.08 9.00 10.67
C LYS A 26 5.68 9.04 12.16
N GLY A 27 5.71 7.90 12.82
CA GLY A 27 5.28 7.77 14.20
C GLY A 27 3.77 7.71 14.36
N TYR A 28 3.05 7.38 13.31
CA TYR A 28 1.59 7.32 13.34
C TYR A 28 1.10 5.92 13.67
N SER A 29 0.11 5.84 14.57
CA SER A 29 -0.62 4.59 14.75
C SER A 29 -1.59 4.42 13.59
N GLY A 30 -2.03 3.19 13.36
CA GLY A 30 -3.07 2.95 12.35
C GLY A 30 -4.35 3.70 12.66
N ARG A 31 -4.70 3.79 13.95
CA ARG A 31 -5.88 4.54 14.39
C ARG A 31 -5.75 6.03 14.05
N LYS A 32 -4.59 6.62 14.31
CA LYS A 32 -4.35 8.03 14.02
C LYS A 32 -4.47 8.29 12.52
N LEU A 33 -3.84 7.46 11.71
CA LEU A 33 -3.87 7.63 10.26
C LEU A 33 -5.31 7.54 9.74
N ALA A 34 -6.05 6.54 10.19
CA ALA A 34 -7.42 6.35 9.74
C ALA A 34 -8.33 7.49 10.22
N TYR A 35 -8.27 7.81 11.50
CA TYR A 35 -9.19 8.76 12.11
C TYR A 35 -8.98 10.18 11.62
N GLU A 36 -7.73 10.65 11.59
CA GLU A 36 -7.45 12.05 11.25
C GLU A 36 -7.57 12.33 9.75
N TYR A 37 -7.38 11.33 8.92
CA TYR A 37 -7.34 11.56 7.48
C TYR A 37 -8.49 10.92 6.72
N GLY A 38 -9.51 10.48 7.46
CA GLY A 38 -10.73 9.99 6.82
C GLY A 38 -10.54 8.69 6.05
N ILE A 39 -9.66 7.83 6.52
CA ILE A 39 -9.44 6.51 5.92
C ILE A 39 -10.17 5.49 6.79
N SER A 40 -10.92 4.59 6.15
CA SER A 40 -11.59 3.54 6.89
C SER A 40 -10.55 2.70 7.65
N ARG A 41 -10.73 2.58 8.97
CA ARG A 41 -9.82 1.78 9.81
C ARG A 41 -9.78 0.33 9.34
N SER A 42 -10.95 -0.22 8.99
CA SER A 42 -11.04 -1.58 8.49
C SER A 42 -10.29 -1.74 7.18
N ASN A 43 -10.46 -0.79 6.25
CA ASN A 43 -9.76 -0.84 4.98
C ASN A 43 -8.25 -0.69 5.15
N LEU A 44 -7.82 0.25 5.99
CA LEU A 44 -6.40 0.44 6.24
C LEU A 44 -5.78 -0.83 6.82
N ASN A 45 -6.49 -1.46 7.76
CA ASN A 45 -6.02 -2.70 8.37
C ASN A 45 -5.86 -3.80 7.31
N LYS A 46 -6.84 -3.94 6.43
CA LYS A 46 -6.79 -4.94 5.35
C LYS A 46 -5.66 -4.64 4.37
N ILE A 47 -5.45 -3.37 4.04
CA ILE A 47 -4.35 -2.95 3.16
C ILE A 47 -3.00 -3.30 3.79
N GLU A 48 -2.80 -2.96 5.06
CA GLU A 48 -1.54 -3.20 5.76
C GLU A 48 -1.26 -4.67 6.03
N ASN A 49 -2.29 -5.51 5.92
CA ASN A 49 -2.12 -6.96 6.06
C ASN A 49 -2.10 -7.69 4.73
N GLY A 50 -2.15 -6.94 3.62
CA GLY A 50 -2.10 -7.53 2.29
C GLY A 50 -3.34 -8.32 1.91
N VAL A 51 -4.47 -8.08 2.61
CA VAL A 51 -5.71 -8.82 2.39
C VAL A 51 -6.46 -8.34 1.15
N ILE A 52 -6.38 -7.03 0.88
CA ILE A 52 -7.06 -6.44 -0.27
C ILE A 52 -6.08 -5.56 -1.05
N GLU A 53 -6.39 -5.39 -2.33
CA GLU A 53 -5.67 -4.43 -3.15
C GLU A 53 -6.13 -3.03 -2.80
N CYS A 54 -5.20 -2.09 -2.81
CA CYS A 54 -5.50 -0.72 -2.50
C CYS A 54 -5.99 0.01 -3.75
N LYS A 55 -7.16 0.60 -3.69
CA LYS A 55 -7.66 1.44 -4.79
C LYS A 55 -6.80 2.67 -4.90
N ILE A 56 -6.64 3.16 -6.13
CA ILE A 56 -5.74 4.29 -6.38
C ILE A 56 -6.12 5.53 -5.56
N GLY A 57 -7.41 5.82 -5.45
CA GLY A 57 -7.84 6.98 -4.66
C GLY A 57 -7.48 6.86 -3.18
N THR A 58 -7.65 5.66 -2.62
CA THR A 58 -7.25 5.40 -1.24
C THR A 58 -5.75 5.53 -1.08
N LEU A 59 -4.99 5.02 -2.06
CA LEU A 59 -3.54 5.09 -2.02
C LEU A 59 -3.05 6.54 -2.05
N LEU A 60 -3.66 7.37 -2.91
CA LEU A 60 -3.32 8.79 -2.96
C LEU A 60 -3.59 9.48 -1.62
N LYS A 61 -4.72 9.15 -0.99
CA LYS A 61 -5.07 9.69 0.31
C LYS A 61 -4.05 9.27 1.38
N ILE A 62 -3.63 8.03 1.36
CA ILE A 62 -2.60 7.54 2.28
C ILE A 62 -1.28 8.29 2.06
N CYS A 63 -0.89 8.48 0.82
CA CYS A 63 0.32 9.23 0.50
C CYS A 63 0.26 10.66 1.03
N GLU A 64 -0.86 11.33 0.82
CA GLU A 64 -1.04 12.69 1.34
C GLU A 64 -0.95 12.73 2.86
N ALA A 65 -1.59 11.78 3.53
CA ALA A 65 -1.57 11.70 4.98
C ALA A 65 -0.15 11.46 5.51
N LEU A 66 0.64 10.70 4.78
CA LEU A 66 2.02 10.40 5.15
C LEU A 66 3.02 11.44 4.67
N GLY A 67 2.55 12.45 3.93
CA GLY A 67 3.43 13.52 3.46
C GLY A 67 4.40 13.10 2.38
N ILE A 68 4.05 12.10 1.58
CA ILE A 68 4.89 11.62 0.49
C ILE A 68 4.18 11.84 -0.85
N ASN A 69 4.92 12.28 -1.85
CA ASN A 69 4.37 12.38 -3.20
C ASN A 69 4.09 10.99 -3.76
N PHE A 70 3.03 10.88 -4.55
CA PHE A 70 2.71 9.60 -5.16
C PHE A 70 3.85 9.07 -6.02
N SER A 71 4.55 9.96 -6.74
CA SER A 71 5.70 9.55 -7.55
C SER A 71 6.81 8.93 -6.69
N ASP A 72 7.07 9.49 -5.52
CA ASP A 72 8.07 8.94 -4.62
C ASP A 72 7.62 7.61 -4.04
N PHE A 73 6.33 7.51 -3.71
CA PHE A 73 5.77 6.24 -3.25
C PHE A 73 5.91 5.16 -4.32
N ALA A 74 5.57 5.51 -5.56
CA ALA A 74 5.66 4.58 -6.67
C ALA A 74 7.09 4.10 -6.88
N LYS A 75 8.06 4.99 -6.76
CA LYS A 75 9.47 4.64 -6.89
C LYS A 75 9.91 3.66 -5.81
N LEU A 76 9.51 3.93 -4.56
CA LEU A 76 9.82 3.02 -3.46
C LEU A 76 9.17 1.66 -3.66
N LEU A 77 7.93 1.66 -4.18
CA LEU A 77 7.24 0.41 -4.47
C LEU A 77 7.96 -0.37 -5.57
N GLU A 78 8.40 0.30 -6.61
CA GLU A 78 9.16 -0.37 -7.67
C GLU A 78 10.43 -1.01 -7.13
N GLU A 79 11.10 -0.35 -6.20
CA GLU A 79 12.29 -0.90 -5.57
C GLU A 79 11.97 -2.16 -4.77
N LYS A 80 10.86 -2.15 -4.06
CA LYS A 80 10.42 -3.32 -3.30
C LYS A 80 10.01 -4.48 -4.20
N LEU A 81 9.39 -4.17 -5.33
CA LEU A 81 8.96 -5.20 -6.28
C LEU A 81 10.15 -5.88 -6.95
N GLY A 82 11.22 -5.13 -7.20
CA GLY A 82 12.40 -5.65 -7.85
C GLY A 82 12.38 -5.43 -9.35
N LYS A 83 13.56 -5.40 -9.95
CA LYS A 83 13.71 -5.11 -11.39
C LYS A 83 13.00 -6.11 -12.28
N ASP A 84 12.95 -7.36 -11.85
CA ASP A 84 12.45 -8.43 -12.70
C ASP A 84 10.96 -8.69 -12.55
N PHE A 85 10.31 -7.92 -11.69
CA PHE A 85 8.88 -8.09 -11.50
C PHE A 85 8.11 -7.58 -12.70
N THR A 86 7.25 -8.42 -13.26
CA THR A 86 6.31 -8.04 -14.31
C THR A 86 4.99 -8.74 -14.06
N PHE A 87 3.90 -8.10 -14.43
CA PHE A 87 2.59 -8.74 -14.40
C PHE A 87 2.36 -9.63 -15.61
N ILE A 88 2.99 -9.25 -16.70
CA ILE A 88 2.74 -9.93 -17.98
C ILE A 88 3.82 -10.96 -18.19
N ASP A 89 3.41 -12.20 -18.33
CA ASP A 89 4.32 -13.30 -18.66
C ASP A 89 4.45 -13.37 -20.16
N ILE A 90 5.68 -13.24 -20.63
CA ILE A 90 5.93 -13.25 -22.08
C ILE A 90 6.59 -14.56 -22.45
#